data_55b58140748e9f508009436ef3499f9a
#
_entry.id   55b58140748e9f508009436ef3499f9a
#
_cell.length_a   1.000
_cell.length_b   1.000
_cell.length_c   1.000
_cell.angle_alpha   90.00
_cell.angle_beta   90.00
_cell.angle_gamma   90.00
#
_symmetry.space_group_name_H-M   'P 1'
#
loop_
_entity.id
_entity.type
_entity.pdbx_description
1 polymer ?
#
loop_
_entity_poly.entity_id
_entity_poly.type
_entity_poly.pdbx_seq_one_letter_code
_entity_poly.pdbx_strand_id
1 'polypeptide(L)'
;MKLILCCDYGIDDAAATVDALLHAGEDGYEDVALICIGGNVPRGVSLKNGAKLLDRCAFPHVPVTLVDTTALSQPSVFLKDIHGDDGMGDLFAPVPVHAVPFVDWLSSLKGEYHLLCLGPMTLVPLILERGVCRKFVFMGGNIAEEPNFHGYEFNHALDRTAFTAVTAHESHVAVTMDTCRDPLFDIQHRDFAGDTLLRKVVLRARERTFLSGEKGCCIWDDIALKALRHPDWFAYETRRDRDGNELNVARYTYGKPYLEILDE
;
A
#
# COMPACT_ATOMS: atom_id res chain seq x y z
N MET A 1 9.60 10.99 -14.02
CA MET A 1 8.53 9.95 -13.98
C MET A 1 7.64 10.20 -12.77
N LYS A 2 6.36 9.77 -12.79
CA LYS A 2 5.43 9.92 -11.65
C LYS A 2 5.36 8.64 -10.84
N LEU A 3 5.09 8.78 -9.51
CA LEU A 3 4.68 7.69 -8.66
C LEU A 3 3.20 7.88 -8.27
N ILE A 4 2.40 6.84 -8.42
CA ILE A 4 1.00 6.82 -8.03
C ILE A 4 0.83 5.78 -6.94
N LEU A 5 0.36 6.20 -5.76
CA LEU A 5 0.02 5.31 -4.66
C LEU A 5 -1.50 5.33 -4.45
N CYS A 6 -2.13 4.16 -4.50
CA CYS A 6 -3.52 3.97 -4.10
C CYS A 6 -3.52 3.34 -2.71
N CYS A 7 -3.95 4.11 -1.69
CA CYS A 7 -3.88 3.73 -0.29
C CYS A 7 -5.27 3.76 0.35
N ASP A 8 -5.64 2.72 1.07
CA ASP A 8 -6.87 2.69 1.86
C ASP A 8 -6.63 3.04 3.33
N TYR A 9 -5.42 3.55 3.60
CA TYR A 9 -4.88 4.12 4.82
C TYR A 9 -5.22 3.36 6.10
N GLY A 10 -4.86 2.08 6.11
CA GLY A 10 -4.46 1.36 7.30
C GLY A 10 -3.11 1.87 7.81
N ILE A 11 -2.63 1.30 8.91
CA ILE A 11 -1.37 1.74 9.52
C ILE A 11 -0.14 1.28 8.72
N ASP A 12 -0.23 0.21 7.98
CA ASP A 12 0.80 -0.31 7.07
C ASP A 12 0.88 0.51 5.77
N ASP A 13 -0.25 0.98 5.21
CA ASP A 13 -0.27 2.01 4.16
C ASP A 13 0.49 3.28 4.60
N ALA A 14 0.32 3.68 5.87
CA ALA A 14 1.03 4.84 6.40
C ALA A 14 2.55 4.63 6.40
N ALA A 15 3.03 3.43 6.74
CA ALA A 15 4.45 3.10 6.69
C ALA A 15 4.98 3.15 5.26
N ALA A 16 4.30 2.48 4.32
CA ALA A 16 4.65 2.49 2.90
C ALA A 16 4.62 3.90 2.30
N THR A 17 3.62 4.72 2.65
CA THR A 17 3.55 6.10 2.18
C THR A 17 4.72 6.94 2.70
N VAL A 18 5.05 6.84 3.98
CA VAL A 18 6.18 7.57 4.57
C VAL A 18 7.49 7.16 3.91
N ASP A 19 7.73 5.86 3.74
CA ASP A 19 8.94 5.34 3.08
C ASP A 19 9.02 5.80 1.62
N ALA A 20 7.94 5.64 0.85
CA ALA A 20 7.88 6.08 -0.55
C ALA A 20 8.20 7.57 -0.71
N LEU A 21 7.66 8.41 0.18
CA LEU A 21 7.87 9.84 0.10
C LEU A 21 9.27 10.26 0.53
N LEU A 22 9.87 9.59 1.51
CA LEU A 22 11.26 9.84 1.92
C LEU A 22 12.25 9.61 0.78
N HIS A 23 11.98 8.64 -0.07
CA HIS A 23 12.90 8.20 -1.13
C HIS A 23 12.48 8.62 -2.54
N ALA A 24 11.31 9.27 -2.71
CA ALA A 24 10.78 9.61 -4.04
C ALA A 24 11.78 10.36 -4.94
N GLY A 25 12.54 11.30 -4.39
CA GLY A 25 13.56 12.05 -5.14
C GLY A 25 14.76 11.19 -5.54
N GLU A 26 15.21 10.33 -4.65
CA GLU A 26 16.33 9.39 -4.88
C GLU A 26 15.95 8.32 -5.91
N ASP A 27 14.70 7.87 -5.88
CA ASP A 27 14.13 6.93 -6.85
C ASP A 27 13.82 7.57 -8.22
N GLY A 28 14.08 8.89 -8.37
CA GLY A 28 13.93 9.62 -9.63
C GLY A 28 12.48 9.98 -9.98
N TYR A 29 11.59 10.00 -9.01
CA TYR A 29 10.24 10.52 -9.22
C TYR A 29 10.23 12.05 -9.18
N GLU A 30 9.48 12.66 -10.10
CA GLU A 30 9.33 14.11 -10.23
C GLU A 30 8.00 14.61 -9.65
N ASP A 31 7.06 13.68 -9.41
CA ASP A 31 5.71 13.97 -8.92
C ASP A 31 5.12 12.70 -8.28
N VAL A 32 4.43 12.87 -7.18
CA VAL A 32 3.74 11.77 -6.46
C VAL A 32 2.26 12.09 -6.34
N ALA A 33 1.40 11.11 -6.63
CA ALA A 33 -0.03 11.19 -6.36
C ALA A 33 -0.43 10.18 -5.29
N LEU A 34 -1.05 10.66 -4.21
CA LEU A 34 -1.65 9.84 -3.17
C LEU A 34 -3.15 9.75 -3.40
N ILE A 35 -3.62 8.63 -3.90
CA ILE A 35 -5.05 8.36 -4.16
C ILE A 35 -5.63 7.68 -2.93
N CYS A 36 -6.48 8.41 -2.19
CA CYS A 36 -7.10 7.91 -0.98
C CYS A 36 -8.37 7.11 -1.31
N ILE A 37 -8.28 5.79 -1.23
CA ILE A 37 -9.38 4.86 -1.55
C ILE A 37 -10.05 4.32 -0.28
N GLY A 38 -11.16 3.61 -0.43
CA GLY A 38 -11.80 2.84 0.66
C GLY A 38 -11.23 1.43 0.72
N GLY A 39 -11.22 0.83 1.88
CA GLY A 39 -10.74 -0.51 2.17
C GLY A 39 -10.67 -0.72 3.67
N ASN A 40 -9.49 -0.67 4.28
CA ASN A 40 -9.24 -0.76 5.72
C ASN A 40 -10.04 0.27 6.53
N VAL A 41 -10.28 1.44 5.93
CA VAL A 41 -11.14 2.48 6.47
C VAL A 41 -12.07 3.04 5.39
N PRO A 42 -13.18 3.71 5.78
CA PRO A 42 -13.99 4.45 4.82
C PRO A 42 -13.17 5.53 4.10
N ARG A 43 -13.41 5.74 2.80
CA ARG A 43 -12.66 6.68 1.95
C ARG A 43 -12.49 8.10 2.52
N GLY A 44 -13.51 8.62 3.23
CA GLY A 44 -13.41 9.93 3.90
C GLY A 44 -12.46 9.94 5.10
N VAL A 45 -12.24 8.78 5.74
CA VAL A 45 -11.21 8.59 6.77
C VAL A 45 -9.85 8.47 6.10
N SER A 46 -9.75 7.66 5.06
CA SER A 46 -8.54 7.50 4.24
C SER A 46 -8.02 8.86 3.74
N LEU A 47 -8.90 9.70 3.19
CA LEU A 47 -8.53 11.06 2.73
C LEU A 47 -7.94 11.93 3.85
N LYS A 48 -8.56 11.91 5.05
CA LYS A 48 -8.04 12.63 6.21
C LYS A 48 -6.67 12.08 6.66
N ASN A 49 -6.50 10.78 6.55
CA ASN A 49 -5.25 10.11 6.91
C ASN A 49 -4.11 10.47 5.94
N GLY A 50 -4.37 10.49 4.64
CA GLY A 50 -3.43 11.00 3.66
C GLY A 50 -3.01 12.46 3.93
N ALA A 51 -3.97 13.32 4.28
CA ALA A 51 -3.67 14.72 4.65
C ALA A 51 -2.78 14.81 5.90
N LYS A 52 -3.04 14.01 6.95
CA LYS A 52 -2.21 13.95 8.17
C LYS A 52 -0.76 13.53 7.86
N LEU A 53 -0.58 12.55 6.98
CA LEU A 53 0.76 12.11 6.58
C LEU A 53 1.50 13.23 5.82
N LEU A 54 0.86 13.90 4.88
CA LEU A 54 1.46 15.01 4.15
C LEU A 54 1.87 16.16 5.07
N ASP A 55 1.08 16.48 6.09
CA ASP A 55 1.43 17.51 7.08
C ASP A 55 2.68 17.13 7.91
N ARG A 56 2.84 15.84 8.20
CA ARG A 56 3.95 15.32 9.02
C ARG A 56 5.21 15.04 8.24
N CYS A 57 5.06 14.67 7.00
CA CYS A 57 6.17 14.45 6.10
C CYS A 57 6.56 15.78 5.47
N ALA A 58 7.49 16.51 6.08
CA ALA A 58 8.09 17.69 5.47
C ALA A 58 8.98 17.27 4.30
N PHE A 59 8.39 17.02 3.14
CA PHE A 59 9.14 16.56 1.96
C PHE A 59 9.62 17.73 1.12
N PRO A 60 10.92 17.97 1.08
CA PRO A 60 11.46 19.17 0.46
C PRO A 60 11.62 19.08 -1.07
N HIS A 61 11.45 17.93 -1.70
CA HIS A 61 12.05 17.75 -3.03
C HIS A 61 11.12 17.27 -4.15
N VAL A 62 9.94 16.75 -3.86
CA VAL A 62 9.01 16.23 -4.88
C VAL A 62 7.60 16.75 -4.61
N PRO A 63 6.91 17.35 -5.60
CA PRO A 63 5.51 17.72 -5.47
C PRO A 63 4.63 16.50 -5.15
N VAL A 64 3.70 16.66 -4.21
CA VAL A 64 2.75 15.59 -3.83
C VAL A 64 1.32 16.10 -3.98
N THR A 65 0.51 15.36 -4.74
CA THR A 65 -0.91 15.65 -4.93
C THR A 65 -1.74 14.65 -4.13
N LEU A 66 -2.53 15.14 -3.18
CA LEU A 66 -3.55 14.34 -2.51
C LEU A 66 -4.81 14.27 -3.40
N VAL A 67 -5.30 13.06 -3.65
CA VAL A 67 -6.42 12.82 -4.56
C VAL A 67 -7.63 12.30 -3.79
N ASP A 68 -8.74 13.04 -3.90
CA ASP A 68 -10.01 12.76 -3.24
C ASP A 68 -10.90 11.85 -4.09
N THR A 69 -11.25 10.69 -3.56
CA THR A 69 -12.16 9.73 -4.18
C THR A 69 -13.51 9.64 -3.46
N THR A 70 -13.82 10.53 -2.52
CA THR A 70 -15.02 10.42 -1.66
C THR A 70 -16.33 10.47 -2.44
N ALA A 71 -16.36 11.09 -3.63
CA ALA A 71 -17.51 11.11 -4.53
C ALA A 71 -17.79 9.76 -5.22
N LEU A 72 -16.83 8.82 -5.21
CA LEU A 72 -16.95 7.53 -5.89
C LEU A 72 -17.42 6.43 -4.93
N SER A 73 -18.22 5.48 -5.43
CA SER A 73 -18.58 4.29 -4.65
C SER A 73 -17.39 3.33 -4.59
N GLN A 74 -17.03 2.92 -3.40
CA GLN A 74 -15.94 1.96 -3.16
C GLN A 74 -16.28 1.09 -1.95
N PRO A 75 -15.88 -0.20 -1.95
CA PRO A 75 -16.02 -1.04 -0.77
C PRO A 75 -15.10 -0.54 0.35
N SER A 76 -15.52 -0.74 1.59
CA SER A 76 -14.67 -0.50 2.76
C SER A 76 -15.21 -1.22 3.98
N VAL A 77 -14.31 -1.59 4.87
CA VAL A 77 -14.58 -2.11 6.21
C VAL A 77 -13.77 -1.26 7.18
N PHE A 78 -14.25 -1.01 8.39
CA PHE A 78 -13.45 -0.27 9.35
C PHE A 78 -12.78 -1.23 10.34
N LEU A 79 -11.53 -1.63 10.06
CA LEU A 79 -10.76 -2.59 10.85
C LEU A 79 -10.10 -1.91 12.08
N LYS A 80 -10.90 -1.38 12.98
CA LYS A 80 -10.44 -0.60 14.16
C LYS A 80 -9.54 -1.37 15.10
N ASP A 81 -9.78 -2.65 15.26
CA ASP A 81 -9.00 -3.51 16.18
C ASP A 81 -7.53 -3.56 15.78
N ILE A 82 -7.26 -3.54 14.46
CA ILE A 82 -5.91 -3.58 13.91
C ILE A 82 -5.36 -2.15 13.73
N HIS A 83 -6.14 -1.26 13.10
CA HIS A 83 -5.64 0.03 12.63
C HIS A 83 -5.93 1.22 13.58
N GLY A 84 -6.66 1.02 14.70
CA GLY A 84 -7.02 2.09 15.63
C GLY A 84 -8.30 2.83 15.23
N ASP A 85 -8.71 3.79 16.06
CA ASP A 85 -9.96 4.52 15.85
C ASP A 85 -9.93 5.45 14.64
N ASP A 86 -8.75 5.93 14.27
CA ASP A 86 -8.56 6.78 13.07
C ASP A 86 -8.02 6.01 11.85
N GLY A 87 -7.71 4.72 11.98
CA GLY A 87 -7.14 3.88 10.93
C GLY A 87 -5.61 3.93 10.85
N MET A 88 -4.95 4.86 11.53
CA MET A 88 -3.48 4.98 11.55
C MET A 88 -2.89 4.90 12.97
N GLY A 89 -3.50 4.07 13.83
CA GLY A 89 -3.02 3.83 15.19
C GLY A 89 -3.15 5.04 16.12
N ASP A 90 -4.00 6.02 15.79
CA ASP A 90 -4.24 7.24 16.55
C ASP A 90 -2.97 8.08 16.80
N LEU A 91 -2.04 8.05 15.82
CA LEU A 91 -0.74 8.71 15.94
C LEU A 91 -0.76 10.21 15.66
N PHE A 92 -1.70 10.68 14.84
CA PHE A 92 -1.63 12.01 14.26
C PHE A 92 -2.87 12.84 14.57
N ALA A 93 -2.66 14.10 14.96
CA ALA A 93 -3.76 15.06 15.13
C ALA A 93 -4.42 15.37 13.77
N PRO A 94 -5.73 15.70 13.77
CA PRO A 94 -6.42 16.14 12.57
C PRO A 94 -5.81 17.42 11.98
N VAL A 95 -5.81 17.50 10.64
CA VAL A 95 -5.32 18.65 9.87
C VAL A 95 -6.36 19.04 8.80
N PRO A 96 -6.29 20.27 8.24
CA PRO A 96 -7.07 20.64 7.06
C PRO A 96 -6.76 19.73 5.87
N VAL A 97 -7.79 19.41 5.08
CA VAL A 97 -7.65 18.58 3.88
C VAL A 97 -7.65 19.49 2.64
N HIS A 98 -6.59 19.40 1.85
CA HIS A 98 -6.47 20.04 0.55
C HIS A 98 -6.21 18.96 -0.49
N ALA A 99 -7.21 18.63 -1.31
CA ALA A 99 -7.14 17.53 -2.26
C ALA A 99 -7.78 17.89 -3.60
N VAL A 100 -7.31 17.21 -4.66
CA VAL A 100 -7.87 17.32 -6.01
C VAL A 100 -8.89 16.19 -6.19
N PRO A 101 -10.10 16.45 -6.75
CA PRO A 101 -11.04 15.40 -7.09
C PRO A 101 -10.43 14.35 -8.04
N PHE A 102 -10.72 13.07 -7.82
CA PHE A 102 -10.15 11.98 -8.63
C PHE A 102 -10.41 12.15 -10.12
N VAL A 103 -11.61 12.58 -10.51
CA VAL A 103 -11.98 12.75 -11.94
C VAL A 103 -11.13 13.83 -12.61
N ASP A 104 -10.85 14.92 -11.91
CA ASP A 104 -10.01 16.02 -12.43
C ASP A 104 -8.56 15.57 -12.52
N TRP A 105 -8.04 14.92 -11.48
CA TRP A 105 -6.70 14.35 -11.47
C TRP A 105 -6.53 13.32 -12.60
N LEU A 106 -7.47 12.36 -12.74
CA LEU A 106 -7.42 11.31 -13.75
C LEU A 106 -7.43 11.88 -15.18
N SER A 107 -8.21 12.94 -15.40
CA SER A 107 -8.28 13.62 -16.72
C SER A 107 -6.96 14.29 -17.07
N SER A 108 -6.19 14.70 -16.07
CA SER A 108 -4.87 15.33 -16.22
C SER A 108 -3.72 14.33 -16.34
N LEU A 109 -3.94 13.06 -15.99
CA LEU A 109 -2.90 12.04 -15.98
C LEU A 109 -2.37 11.76 -17.39
N LYS A 110 -1.10 12.06 -17.60
CA LYS A 110 -0.37 11.86 -18.86
C LYS A 110 1.07 11.44 -18.57
N GLY A 111 1.72 10.86 -19.60
CA GLY A 111 3.11 10.45 -19.52
C GLY A 111 3.28 9.10 -18.80
N GLU A 112 4.49 8.86 -18.35
CA GLU A 112 4.89 7.59 -17.75
C GLU A 112 4.77 7.64 -16.23
N TYR A 113 4.35 6.52 -15.63
CA TYR A 113 4.26 6.39 -14.19
C TYR A 113 4.53 4.96 -13.71
N HIS A 114 4.88 4.84 -12.46
CA HIS A 114 4.77 3.62 -11.67
C HIS A 114 3.51 3.69 -10.81
N LEU A 115 2.83 2.57 -10.65
CA LEU A 115 1.63 2.43 -9.84
C LEU A 115 1.88 1.42 -8.72
N LEU A 116 1.62 1.84 -7.48
CA LEU A 116 1.56 0.98 -6.31
C LEU A 116 0.15 1.02 -5.74
N CYS A 117 -0.53 -0.12 -5.69
CA CYS A 117 -1.86 -0.23 -5.09
C CYS A 117 -1.78 -1.08 -3.82
N LEU A 118 -2.16 -0.49 -2.70
CA LEU A 118 -2.06 -1.08 -1.36
C LEU A 118 -3.43 -1.47 -0.78
N GLY A 119 -4.51 -1.11 -1.47
CA GLY A 119 -5.88 -1.45 -1.10
C GLY A 119 -6.66 -2.10 -2.24
N PRO A 120 -8.01 -2.13 -2.16
CA PRO A 120 -8.86 -2.72 -3.18
C PRO A 120 -8.67 -2.10 -4.57
N MET A 121 -8.66 -2.93 -5.61
CA MET A 121 -8.32 -2.54 -6.99
C MET A 121 -9.39 -1.71 -7.72
N THR A 122 -10.45 -1.28 -7.04
CA THR A 122 -11.66 -0.67 -7.63
C THR A 122 -11.39 0.44 -8.65
N LEU A 123 -10.40 1.30 -8.39
CA LEU A 123 -10.07 2.43 -9.28
C LEU A 123 -8.89 2.15 -10.21
N VAL A 124 -8.15 1.06 -9.99
CA VAL A 124 -6.94 0.73 -10.76
C VAL A 124 -7.23 0.56 -12.26
N PRO A 125 -8.29 -0.13 -12.71
CA PRO A 125 -8.60 -0.23 -14.15
C PRO A 125 -8.72 1.13 -14.83
N LEU A 126 -9.35 2.12 -14.17
CA LEU A 126 -9.49 3.48 -14.72
C LEU A 126 -8.14 4.21 -14.83
N ILE A 127 -7.23 3.97 -13.90
CA ILE A 127 -5.89 4.56 -13.91
C ILE A 127 -5.05 3.95 -15.04
N LEU A 128 -5.12 2.63 -15.21
CA LEU A 128 -4.38 1.89 -16.25
C LEU A 128 -4.81 2.26 -17.69
N GLU A 129 -6.02 2.78 -17.86
CA GLU A 129 -6.49 3.32 -19.14
C GLU A 129 -5.84 4.67 -19.51
N ARG A 130 -5.06 5.29 -18.62
CA ARG A 130 -4.48 6.63 -18.78
C ARG A 130 -2.96 6.59 -18.74
N GLY A 131 -2.31 7.42 -19.57
CA GLY A 131 -0.85 7.49 -19.62
C GLY A 131 -0.20 6.15 -19.98
N VAL A 132 1.00 5.91 -19.46
CA VAL A 132 1.77 4.68 -19.68
C VAL A 132 2.25 4.15 -18.33
N CYS A 133 1.63 3.10 -17.84
CA CYS A 133 2.08 2.39 -16.66
C CYS A 133 3.32 1.56 -16.98
N ARG A 134 4.48 1.95 -16.46
CA ARG A 134 5.76 1.25 -16.67
C ARG A 134 5.97 0.10 -15.69
N LYS A 135 5.42 0.23 -14.48
CA LYS A 135 5.47 -0.77 -13.44
C LYS A 135 4.22 -0.69 -12.60
N PHE A 136 3.57 -1.80 -12.43
CA PHE A 136 2.40 -1.93 -11.57
C PHE A 136 2.67 -2.98 -10.49
N VAL A 137 2.75 -2.56 -9.24
CA VAL A 137 2.86 -3.42 -8.07
C VAL A 137 1.61 -3.27 -7.22
N PHE A 138 1.14 -4.35 -6.66
CA PHE A 138 0.04 -4.30 -5.72
C PHE A 138 0.21 -5.28 -4.55
N MET A 139 -0.30 -4.90 -3.39
CA MET A 139 -0.50 -5.81 -2.27
C MET A 139 -1.89 -6.45 -2.41
N GLY A 140 -1.94 -7.78 -2.52
CA GLY A 140 -3.22 -8.48 -2.62
C GLY A 140 -3.12 -9.92 -3.10
N GLY A 141 -4.15 -10.68 -2.78
CA GLY A 141 -4.27 -12.08 -3.16
C GLY A 141 -3.51 -13.06 -2.25
N ASN A 142 -3.84 -14.33 -2.39
CA ASN A 142 -3.18 -15.43 -1.70
C ASN A 142 -3.13 -16.66 -2.60
N ILE A 143 -2.09 -17.47 -2.45
CA ILE A 143 -1.87 -18.71 -3.23
C ILE A 143 -2.03 -19.93 -2.31
N ALA A 144 -1.13 -20.11 -1.35
CA ALA A 144 -1.11 -21.24 -0.41
C ALA A 144 -1.54 -20.83 1.00
N GLU A 145 -1.36 -19.54 1.35
CA GLU A 145 -1.76 -19.02 2.65
C GLU A 145 -3.28 -19.05 2.84
N GLU A 146 -3.70 -19.30 4.07
CA GLU A 146 -5.12 -19.29 4.43
C GLU A 146 -5.69 -17.87 4.26
N PRO A 147 -6.88 -17.75 3.64
CA PRO A 147 -7.54 -16.46 3.46
C PRO A 147 -7.81 -15.73 4.78
N ASN A 148 -7.64 -14.43 4.79
CA ASN A 148 -7.88 -13.60 5.96
C ASN A 148 -9.25 -12.89 5.98
N PHE A 149 -9.98 -12.91 4.83
CA PHE A 149 -11.28 -12.24 4.74
C PHE A 149 -12.24 -12.94 3.77
N HIS A 150 -13.38 -13.43 4.26
CA HIS A 150 -14.45 -14.07 3.46
C HIS A 150 -13.97 -15.08 2.39
N GLY A 151 -12.93 -15.83 2.70
CA GLY A 151 -12.36 -16.85 1.81
C GLY A 151 -11.36 -16.36 0.78
N TYR A 152 -10.91 -15.10 0.88
CA TYR A 152 -9.89 -14.47 0.05
C TYR A 152 -8.91 -13.66 0.90
N GLU A 153 -7.86 -13.13 0.30
CA GLU A 153 -7.13 -12.02 0.87
C GLU A 153 -8.01 -10.75 0.85
N PHE A 154 -7.82 -9.86 1.82
CA PHE A 154 -8.71 -8.73 2.10
C PHE A 154 -8.94 -7.81 0.89
N ASN A 155 -7.87 -7.32 0.24
CA ASN A 155 -7.97 -6.42 -0.91
C ASN A 155 -8.64 -7.10 -2.10
N HIS A 156 -8.32 -8.38 -2.33
CA HIS A 156 -8.97 -9.22 -3.34
C HIS A 156 -10.48 -9.40 -3.01
N ALA A 157 -10.81 -9.72 -1.76
CA ALA A 157 -12.19 -9.96 -1.33
C ALA A 157 -13.10 -8.75 -1.54
N LEU A 158 -12.58 -7.54 -1.30
CA LEU A 158 -13.37 -6.31 -1.36
C LEU A 158 -13.79 -5.96 -2.80
N ASP A 159 -12.98 -6.27 -3.81
CA ASP A 159 -13.38 -6.06 -5.21
C ASP A 159 -12.76 -7.12 -6.14
N ARG A 160 -13.34 -8.31 -6.15
CA ARG A 160 -12.89 -9.45 -6.97
C ARG A 160 -12.93 -9.16 -8.47
N THR A 161 -13.91 -8.36 -8.91
CA THR A 161 -14.04 -8.03 -10.33
C THR A 161 -12.90 -7.14 -10.79
N ALA A 162 -12.61 -6.09 -10.04
CA ALA A 162 -11.47 -5.22 -10.33
C ALA A 162 -10.13 -5.98 -10.19
N PHE A 163 -10.00 -6.84 -9.16
CA PHE A 163 -8.82 -7.68 -8.98
C PHE A 163 -8.55 -8.55 -10.22
N THR A 164 -9.56 -9.29 -10.70
CA THR A 164 -9.44 -10.11 -11.92
C THR A 164 -9.09 -9.24 -13.15
N ALA A 165 -9.68 -8.06 -13.28
CA ALA A 165 -9.38 -7.17 -14.41
C ALA A 165 -7.92 -6.69 -14.42
N VAL A 166 -7.36 -6.34 -13.27
CA VAL A 166 -5.99 -5.83 -13.19
C VAL A 166 -4.93 -6.91 -13.32
N THR A 167 -5.23 -8.16 -12.93
CA THR A 167 -4.30 -9.29 -13.10
C THR A 167 -4.12 -9.70 -14.56
N ALA A 168 -5.00 -9.25 -15.45
CA ALA A 168 -4.82 -9.38 -16.90
C ALA A 168 -3.78 -8.38 -17.49
N HIS A 169 -3.32 -7.39 -16.69
CA HIS A 169 -2.31 -6.43 -17.15
C HIS A 169 -0.91 -7.05 -17.13
N GLU A 170 -0.23 -7.09 -18.26
CA GLU A 170 1.04 -7.82 -18.47
C GLU A 170 2.18 -7.40 -17.51
N SER A 171 2.20 -6.14 -17.06
CA SER A 171 3.29 -5.61 -16.22
C SER A 171 2.98 -5.65 -14.71
N HIS A 172 1.95 -6.38 -14.27
CA HIS A 172 1.64 -6.46 -12.85
C HIS A 172 2.64 -7.32 -12.07
N VAL A 173 2.88 -6.92 -10.83
CA VAL A 173 3.58 -7.70 -9.81
C VAL A 173 2.68 -7.78 -8.58
N ALA A 174 2.38 -9.00 -8.16
CA ALA A 174 1.58 -9.27 -6.98
C ALA A 174 2.48 -9.55 -5.77
N VAL A 175 2.35 -8.76 -4.72
CA VAL A 175 2.87 -9.05 -3.39
C VAL A 175 1.72 -9.65 -2.60
N THR A 176 1.71 -10.96 -2.51
CA THR A 176 0.60 -11.73 -1.92
C THR A 176 0.78 -11.94 -0.42
N MET A 177 -0.24 -12.47 0.25
CA MET A 177 -0.10 -12.94 1.64
C MET A 177 1.09 -13.89 1.81
N ASP A 178 1.32 -14.77 0.82
CA ASP A 178 2.44 -15.72 0.82
C ASP A 178 3.80 -15.02 0.81
N THR A 179 3.90 -13.90 0.10
CA THR A 179 5.09 -13.03 0.12
C THR A 179 5.27 -12.38 1.49
N CYS A 180 4.20 -11.76 2.00
CA CYS A 180 4.25 -10.97 3.23
C CYS A 180 4.49 -11.80 4.48
N ARG A 181 4.13 -13.10 4.47
CA ARG A 181 4.33 -14.02 5.59
C ARG A 181 5.68 -14.71 5.59
N ASP A 182 6.64 -14.27 4.78
CA ASP A 182 8.02 -14.73 4.95
C ASP A 182 8.49 -14.40 6.38
N PRO A 183 9.06 -15.37 7.12
CA PRO A 183 9.51 -15.17 8.51
C PRO A 183 10.51 -14.02 8.70
N LEU A 184 11.21 -13.61 7.65
CA LEU A 184 12.13 -12.47 7.69
C LEU A 184 11.39 -11.12 7.81
N PHE A 185 10.11 -11.07 7.46
CA PHE A 185 9.28 -9.88 7.57
C PHE A 185 8.55 -9.76 8.92
N ASP A 186 8.51 -10.80 9.74
CA ASP A 186 7.87 -10.74 11.06
C ASP A 186 8.73 -9.93 12.04
N ILE A 187 8.15 -8.85 12.56
CA ILE A 187 8.78 -7.93 13.53
C ILE A 187 8.21 -8.05 14.94
N GLN A 188 7.23 -8.93 15.18
CA GLN A 188 6.47 -8.96 16.45
C GLN A 188 7.35 -9.09 17.69
N HIS A 189 8.39 -9.91 17.61
CA HIS A 189 9.28 -10.24 18.75
C HIS A 189 10.71 -9.73 18.55
N ARG A 190 10.95 -8.82 17.61
CA ARG A 190 12.29 -8.26 17.36
C ARG A 190 12.49 -6.97 18.13
N ASP A 191 13.68 -6.79 18.69
CA ASP A 191 14.08 -5.51 19.28
C ASP A 191 14.15 -4.45 18.19
N PHE A 192 13.40 -3.38 18.40
CA PHE A 192 13.27 -2.30 17.43
C PHE A 192 12.96 -0.99 18.16
N ALA A 193 13.71 0.03 17.86
CA ALA A 193 13.51 1.40 18.36
C ALA A 193 13.93 2.41 17.31
N GLY A 194 13.53 3.67 17.47
CA GLY A 194 13.96 4.77 16.62
C GLY A 194 12.98 5.93 16.64
N ASP A 195 13.49 7.11 16.32
CA ASP A 195 12.76 8.38 16.40
C ASP A 195 12.30 8.91 15.05
N THR A 196 12.67 8.26 13.93
CA THR A 196 12.19 8.66 12.61
C THR A 196 10.67 8.44 12.50
N LEU A 197 10.01 9.19 11.62
CA LEU A 197 8.58 9.05 11.41
C LEU A 197 8.21 7.63 10.97
N LEU A 198 8.95 7.05 10.03
CA LEU A 198 8.76 5.68 9.55
C LEU A 198 8.83 4.68 10.70
N ARG A 199 9.88 4.75 11.51
CA ARG A 199 10.05 3.86 12.66
C ARG A 199 8.94 3.99 13.70
N LYS A 200 8.45 5.20 13.96
CA LYS A 200 7.29 5.44 14.84
C LYS A 200 6.01 4.80 14.33
N VAL A 201 5.75 4.90 13.03
CA VAL A 201 4.58 4.26 12.40
C VAL A 201 4.69 2.74 12.50
N VAL A 202 5.85 2.16 12.16
CA VAL A 202 6.09 0.70 12.23
C VAL A 202 5.99 0.19 13.69
N LEU A 203 6.54 0.93 14.66
CA LEU A 203 6.39 0.59 16.08
C LEU A 203 4.91 0.56 16.49
N ARG A 204 4.14 1.55 16.06
CA ARG A 204 2.72 1.62 16.36
C ARG A 204 1.92 0.51 15.68
N ALA A 205 2.25 0.15 14.45
CA ALA A 205 1.66 -1.00 13.76
C ALA A 205 1.89 -2.29 14.56
N ARG A 206 3.12 -2.51 15.04
CA ARG A 206 3.45 -3.67 15.89
C ARG A 206 2.66 -3.68 17.21
N GLU A 207 2.53 -2.55 17.89
CA GLU A 207 1.74 -2.43 19.12
C GLU A 207 0.26 -2.78 18.87
N ARG A 208 -0.32 -2.26 17.80
CA ARG A 208 -1.72 -2.51 17.43
C ARG A 208 -1.94 -3.98 17.08
N THR A 209 -1.06 -4.58 16.29
CA THR A 209 -1.10 -6.00 15.95
C THR A 209 -1.00 -6.89 17.18
N PHE A 210 -0.11 -6.55 18.13
CA PHE A 210 -0.02 -7.26 19.40
C PHE A 210 -1.32 -7.17 20.23
N LEU A 211 -1.92 -5.97 20.29
CA LEU A 211 -3.16 -5.75 21.04
C LEU A 211 -4.37 -6.44 20.40
N SER A 212 -4.39 -6.64 19.08
CA SER A 212 -5.45 -7.38 18.38
C SER A 212 -5.37 -8.89 18.60
N GLY A 213 -4.27 -9.39 19.20
CA GLY A 213 -4.06 -10.81 19.46
C GLY A 213 -3.48 -11.60 18.30
N GLU A 214 -3.02 -10.94 17.25
CA GLU A 214 -2.33 -11.55 16.11
C GLU A 214 -0.98 -12.15 16.56
N LYS A 215 -0.58 -13.26 15.93
CA LYS A 215 0.62 -14.02 16.31
C LYS A 215 1.92 -13.46 15.73
N GLY A 216 1.84 -12.64 14.69
CA GLY A 216 2.97 -12.03 14.01
C GLY A 216 2.59 -10.66 13.48
N CYS A 217 3.58 -9.82 13.21
CA CYS A 217 3.40 -8.48 12.64
C CYS A 217 4.29 -8.32 11.43
N CYS A 218 3.69 -8.16 10.26
CA CYS A 218 4.36 -7.81 9.02
C CYS A 218 3.74 -6.51 8.49
N ILE A 219 4.56 -5.64 7.94
CA ILE A 219 4.11 -4.37 7.33
C ILE A 219 3.89 -4.63 5.84
N TRP A 220 2.72 -5.18 5.51
CA TRP A 220 2.42 -5.77 4.20
C TRP A 220 2.60 -4.79 3.05
N ASP A 221 2.10 -3.58 3.21
CA ASP A 221 2.14 -2.55 2.19
C ASP A 221 3.54 -2.01 1.92
N ASP A 222 4.35 -1.91 2.97
CA ASP A 222 5.75 -1.51 2.81
C ASP A 222 6.58 -2.60 2.11
N ILE A 223 6.25 -3.87 2.31
CA ILE A 223 6.85 -4.97 1.55
C ILE A 223 6.52 -4.83 0.04
N ALA A 224 5.30 -4.41 -0.29
CA ALA A 224 4.93 -4.13 -1.69
C ALA A 224 5.69 -2.91 -2.25
N LEU A 225 5.92 -1.88 -1.45
CA LEU A 225 6.78 -0.77 -1.82
C LEU A 225 8.23 -1.23 -2.06
N LYS A 226 8.79 -2.07 -1.18
CA LYS A 226 10.14 -2.65 -1.39
C LYS A 226 10.23 -3.44 -2.69
N ALA A 227 9.18 -4.19 -3.09
CA ALA A 227 9.15 -4.87 -4.39
C ALA A 227 9.09 -3.89 -5.58
N LEU A 228 8.52 -2.71 -5.41
CA LEU A 228 8.56 -1.65 -6.41
C LEU A 228 9.94 -1.00 -6.51
N ARG A 229 10.57 -0.64 -5.39
CA ARG A 229 11.84 0.08 -5.31
C ARG A 229 13.04 -0.81 -5.60
N HIS A 230 13.03 -2.02 -5.07
CA HIS A 230 14.14 -2.98 -5.11
C HIS A 230 13.72 -4.31 -5.77
N PRO A 231 13.40 -4.30 -7.07
CA PRO A 231 12.93 -5.51 -7.77
C PRO A 231 13.94 -6.66 -7.75
N ASP A 232 15.22 -6.36 -7.60
CA ASP A 232 16.32 -7.32 -7.48
C ASP A 232 16.35 -8.09 -6.14
N TRP A 233 15.59 -7.64 -5.13
CA TRP A 233 15.42 -8.37 -3.88
C TRP A 233 14.40 -9.50 -3.97
N PHE A 234 13.70 -9.60 -5.10
CA PHE A 234 12.63 -10.57 -5.32
C PHE A 234 12.87 -11.40 -6.57
N ALA A 235 12.52 -12.67 -6.50
CA ALA A 235 12.31 -13.50 -7.66
C ALA A 235 10.82 -13.49 -8.02
N TYR A 236 10.52 -13.61 -9.29
CA TYR A 236 9.14 -13.53 -9.79
C TYR A 236 8.73 -14.87 -10.41
N GLU A 237 7.53 -15.32 -10.06
CA GLU A 237 6.98 -16.57 -10.59
C GLU A 237 5.49 -16.43 -10.89
N THR A 238 5.06 -17.00 -12.01
CA THR A 238 3.64 -17.05 -12.35
C THR A 238 2.96 -18.14 -11.52
N ARG A 239 1.93 -17.72 -10.77
CA ARG A 239 1.07 -18.59 -9.96
C ARG A 239 -0.39 -18.33 -10.30
N ARG A 240 -1.25 -19.29 -9.98
CA ARG A 240 -2.70 -19.13 -10.08
C ARG A 240 -3.32 -19.09 -8.70
N ASP A 241 -4.18 -18.08 -8.49
CA ASP A 241 -5.01 -18.03 -7.31
C ASP A 241 -6.20 -19.00 -7.41
N ARG A 242 -7.05 -19.02 -6.38
CA ARG A 242 -8.22 -19.89 -6.32
C ARG A 242 -9.32 -19.60 -7.36
N ASP A 243 -9.36 -18.37 -7.89
CA ASP A 243 -10.30 -17.95 -8.95
C ASP A 243 -9.73 -18.22 -10.35
N GLY A 244 -8.47 -18.69 -10.43
CA GLY A 244 -7.77 -18.99 -11.67
C GLY A 244 -7.06 -17.80 -12.29
N ASN A 245 -7.00 -16.65 -11.59
CA ASN A 245 -6.23 -15.50 -12.04
C ASN A 245 -4.73 -15.85 -12.06
N GLU A 246 -4.04 -15.50 -13.13
CA GLU A 246 -2.59 -15.62 -13.20
C GLU A 246 -1.93 -14.41 -12.54
N LEU A 247 -1.13 -14.64 -11.50
CA LEU A 247 -0.42 -13.64 -10.75
C LEU A 247 1.09 -13.78 -11.01
N ASN A 248 1.75 -12.66 -11.32
CA ASN A 248 3.21 -12.59 -11.29
C ASN A 248 3.65 -12.29 -9.85
N VAL A 249 3.85 -13.35 -9.07
CA VAL A 249 4.08 -13.27 -7.62
C VAL A 249 5.52 -12.93 -7.32
N ALA A 250 5.74 -11.91 -6.49
CA ALA A 250 7.03 -11.57 -5.94
C ALA A 250 7.38 -12.51 -4.77
N ARG A 251 8.49 -13.21 -4.83
CA ARG A 251 9.03 -14.04 -3.75
C ARG A 251 10.33 -13.43 -3.24
N TYR A 252 10.39 -13.10 -1.97
CA TYR A 252 11.56 -12.48 -1.36
C TYR A 252 12.78 -13.40 -1.40
N THR A 253 13.94 -12.86 -1.78
CA THR A 253 15.19 -13.61 -1.96
C THR A 253 16.44 -12.90 -1.44
N TYR A 254 16.31 -11.64 -1.01
CA TYR A 254 17.45 -10.85 -0.52
C TYR A 254 18.02 -11.36 0.80
N GLY A 255 17.17 -12.00 1.62
CA GLY A 255 17.58 -12.73 2.81
C GLY A 255 17.88 -11.87 4.04
N LYS A 256 17.73 -10.54 3.99
CA LYS A 256 17.83 -9.68 5.17
C LYS A 256 16.48 -9.57 5.89
N PRO A 257 16.45 -9.54 7.24
CA PRO A 257 15.25 -9.22 8.00
C PRO A 257 14.70 -7.83 7.66
N TYR A 258 13.36 -7.67 7.72
CA TYR A 258 12.67 -6.40 7.40
C TYR A 258 13.26 -5.18 8.11
N LEU A 259 13.58 -5.31 9.41
CA LEU A 259 14.13 -4.17 10.19
C LEU A 259 15.52 -3.72 9.74
N GLU A 260 16.25 -4.56 9.00
CA GLU A 260 17.55 -4.21 8.42
C GLU A 260 17.40 -3.47 7.08
N ILE A 261 16.27 -3.65 6.41
CA ILE A 261 15.95 -3.03 5.11
C ILE A 261 14.92 -1.90 5.22
N LEU A 262 14.45 -1.59 6.41
CA LEU A 262 13.39 -0.61 6.63
C LEU A 262 13.76 0.79 6.13
N ASP A 263 14.99 1.19 6.35
CA ASP A 263 15.49 2.52 5.99
C ASP A 263 16.30 2.52 4.66
N GLU A 264 16.30 1.40 3.89
CA GLU A 264 16.97 1.26 2.59
C GLU A 264 16.12 1.75 1.42
#